data_0360f6f7f3e3a2491fb35f2843378c22
#
_entry.id   0360f6f7f3e3a2491fb35f2843378c22
#
_cell.length_a   1.000
_cell.length_b   1.000
_cell.length_c   1.000
_cell.angle_alpha   90.00
_cell.angle_beta   90.00
_cell.angle_gamma   90.00
#
_symmetry.space_group_name_H-M   'P 1'
#
loop_
_entity.id
_entity.type
_entity.pdbx_description
1 polymer ?
#
loop_
_entity_poly.entity_id
_entity_poly.type
_entity_poly.pdbx_seq_one_letter_code
_entity_poly.pdbx_strand_id
1 'polypeptide(L)'
;MFYKEKYIPMRKIVFFSVFMLVCTIAFAQQALWGGAPVVSPEIHDNNTVTFRLKAPKAVQVQVTGDFLPTQKIKTPFGEFDGPGVADLKEGKEGVWEFTTPEPLKPELYSYSFIVDGLKIMDPSNVYMIRDVASVTNVFIIGGGRADLYKVNDVPHGTVSRIWYNSPTLGMNRRMTVYTPAGYETSGKRYPVFYLLHGMGGDEEAWIALGRTSQILDNLIAQGKAEPMIVVMTNGNASQEAAPGETHYGMVPPSMNLPKTMEG
;
A
#
# COMPACT_ATOMS: atom_id res chain seq x y z
N MET A 1 56.22 -24.50 19.35
CA MET A 1 54.85 -24.01 19.57
C MET A 1 53.92 -24.91 18.76
N PHE A 2 53.38 -25.97 19.41
CA PHE A 2 52.61 -27.01 18.72
C PHE A 2 51.16 -26.56 18.60
N TYR A 3 50.65 -26.41 17.37
CA TYR A 3 49.24 -26.19 17.08
C TYR A 3 48.49 -27.51 17.36
N LYS A 4 47.64 -27.52 18.41
CA LYS A 4 46.70 -28.62 18.65
C LYS A 4 45.56 -28.46 17.67
N GLU A 5 45.50 -29.28 16.62
CA GLU A 5 44.31 -29.43 15.80
C GLU A 5 43.15 -29.91 16.66
N LYS A 6 42.09 -29.11 16.74
CA LYS A 6 40.85 -29.49 17.42
C LYS A 6 40.07 -30.41 16.50
N TYR A 7 40.19 -31.70 16.69
CA TYR A 7 39.29 -32.69 16.06
C TYR A 7 37.82 -32.42 16.43
N ILE A 8 36.99 -32.09 15.45
CA ILE A 8 35.56 -32.02 15.64
C ILE A 8 35.04 -33.47 15.57
N PRO A 9 34.41 -34.00 16.63
CA PRO A 9 33.96 -35.40 16.63
C PRO A 9 32.90 -35.63 15.56
N MET A 10 33.05 -36.69 14.79
CA MET A 10 32.20 -37.09 13.65
C MET A 10 30.68 -37.03 13.96
N ARG A 11 30.29 -37.33 15.21
CA ARG A 11 28.90 -37.18 15.70
C ARG A 11 28.36 -35.75 15.56
N LYS A 12 29.21 -34.72 15.76
CA LYS A 12 28.81 -33.31 15.62
C LYS A 12 28.64 -32.91 14.16
N ILE A 13 29.48 -33.46 13.27
CA ILE A 13 29.40 -33.24 11.82
C ILE A 13 28.12 -33.88 11.28
N VAL A 14 27.81 -35.12 11.68
CA VAL A 14 26.59 -35.82 11.27
C VAL A 14 25.34 -35.10 11.78
N PHE A 15 25.33 -34.64 13.03
CA PHE A 15 24.20 -33.86 13.59
C PHE A 15 24.01 -32.54 12.85
N PHE A 16 25.09 -31.83 12.50
CA PHE A 16 25.01 -30.59 11.76
C PHE A 16 24.54 -30.80 10.32
N SER A 17 24.99 -31.89 9.66
CA SER A 17 24.55 -32.24 8.31
C SER A 17 23.08 -32.67 8.26
N VAL A 18 22.60 -33.42 9.26
CA VAL A 18 21.18 -33.80 9.37
C VAL A 18 20.32 -32.57 9.67
N PHE A 19 20.78 -31.66 10.53
CA PHE A 19 20.08 -30.40 10.82
C PHE A 19 20.00 -29.50 9.59
N MET A 20 21.09 -29.38 8.79
CA MET A 20 21.04 -28.66 7.50
C MET A 20 20.09 -29.32 6.51
N LEU A 21 20.02 -30.65 6.45
CA LEU A 21 19.13 -31.36 5.54
C LEU A 21 17.65 -31.18 5.91
N VAL A 22 17.34 -31.08 7.20
CA VAL A 22 15.95 -30.81 7.70
C VAL A 22 15.54 -29.36 7.43
N CYS A 23 16.46 -28.42 7.49
CA CYS A 23 16.17 -27.01 7.18
C CYS A 23 15.87 -26.76 5.69
N THR A 24 16.30 -27.64 4.78
CA THR A 24 15.97 -27.52 3.34
C THR A 24 14.56 -27.97 2.97
N ILE A 25 13.80 -28.56 3.93
CA ILE A 25 12.39 -28.95 3.72
C ILE A 25 11.40 -27.90 4.30
N ALA A 26 11.90 -26.78 4.78
CA ALA A 26 11.03 -25.66 5.15
C ALA A 26 10.46 -25.06 3.84
N PHE A 27 9.23 -25.42 3.49
CA PHE A 27 8.45 -24.79 2.42
C PHE A 27 8.16 -23.32 2.81
N ALA A 28 9.17 -22.47 2.73
CA ALA A 28 9.04 -21.06 3.02
C ALA A 28 8.32 -20.28 1.90
N GLN A 29 7.98 -20.94 0.78
CA GLN A 29 7.36 -20.33 -0.37
C GLN A 29 6.01 -20.97 -0.67
N GLN A 30 5.00 -20.62 0.10
CA GLN A 30 3.61 -21.06 -0.12
C GLN A 30 3.03 -20.62 -1.47
N ALA A 31 3.63 -19.60 -2.11
CA ALA A 31 3.13 -19.01 -3.35
C ALA A 31 3.49 -19.80 -4.63
N LEU A 32 4.40 -20.78 -4.58
CA LEU A 32 4.87 -21.50 -5.78
C LEU A 32 3.89 -22.56 -6.30
N TRP A 33 2.85 -22.91 -5.54
CA TRP A 33 1.91 -24.00 -5.87
C TRP A 33 0.50 -23.50 -6.20
N GLY A 34 0.33 -22.18 -6.40
CA GLY A 34 -0.91 -21.62 -6.92
C GLY A 34 -1.12 -22.05 -8.37
N GLY A 35 -2.38 -22.35 -8.75
CA GLY A 35 -2.76 -22.59 -10.15
C GLY A 35 -2.40 -21.37 -11.03
N ALA A 36 -2.60 -21.49 -12.35
CA ALA A 36 -2.32 -20.38 -13.28
C ALA A 36 -2.94 -19.09 -12.77
N PRO A 37 -2.14 -18.02 -12.61
CA PRO A 37 -2.63 -16.77 -12.05
C PRO A 37 -3.69 -16.18 -12.98
N VAL A 38 -4.80 -15.76 -12.40
CA VAL A 38 -5.78 -14.93 -13.11
C VAL A 38 -5.20 -13.53 -13.19
N VAL A 39 -5.16 -12.95 -14.38
CA VAL A 39 -4.67 -11.58 -14.58
C VAL A 39 -5.78 -10.61 -14.20
N SER A 40 -5.57 -9.81 -13.17
CA SER A 40 -6.50 -8.78 -12.67
C SER A 40 -5.75 -7.69 -11.89
N PRO A 41 -5.99 -6.41 -12.16
CA PRO A 41 -6.68 -5.89 -13.34
C PRO A 41 -5.83 -6.04 -14.61
N GLU A 42 -6.44 -6.29 -15.73
CA GLU A 42 -5.79 -6.23 -17.05
C GLU A 42 -6.15 -4.90 -17.72
N ILE A 43 -5.14 -4.08 -17.95
CA ILE A 43 -5.29 -2.79 -18.64
C ILE A 43 -5.01 -3.00 -20.12
N HIS A 44 -5.98 -2.69 -20.96
CA HIS A 44 -5.87 -2.83 -22.42
C HIS A 44 -5.28 -1.57 -23.06
N ASP A 45 -4.77 -1.69 -24.29
CA ASP A 45 -4.16 -0.58 -25.05
C ASP A 45 -5.11 0.61 -25.26
N ASN A 46 -6.42 0.35 -25.28
CA ASN A 46 -7.44 1.38 -25.39
C ASN A 46 -7.88 1.96 -24.03
N ASN A 47 -7.18 1.66 -22.94
CA ASN A 47 -7.49 2.06 -21.56
C ASN A 47 -8.80 1.49 -20.99
N THR A 48 -9.44 0.50 -21.62
CA THR A 48 -10.44 -0.30 -20.92
C THR A 48 -9.74 -1.24 -19.94
N VAL A 49 -10.42 -1.65 -18.89
CA VAL A 49 -9.83 -2.49 -17.84
C VAL A 49 -10.72 -3.70 -17.58
N THR A 50 -10.12 -4.88 -17.59
CA THR A 50 -10.81 -6.12 -17.24
C THR A 50 -10.39 -6.57 -15.83
N PHE A 51 -11.37 -6.74 -14.98
CA PHE A 51 -11.24 -7.30 -13.63
C PHE A 51 -11.69 -8.76 -13.64
N ARG A 52 -10.89 -9.64 -13.05
CA ARG A 52 -11.20 -11.07 -12.97
C ARG A 52 -10.98 -11.60 -11.57
N LEU A 53 -11.87 -12.49 -11.14
CA LEU A 53 -11.76 -13.20 -9.87
C LEU A 53 -12.14 -14.67 -10.06
N LYS A 54 -11.27 -15.57 -9.63
CA LYS A 54 -11.59 -17.01 -9.58
C LYS A 54 -12.35 -17.32 -8.29
N ALA A 55 -13.66 -17.50 -8.42
CA ALA A 55 -14.56 -17.78 -7.30
C ALA A 55 -15.64 -18.81 -7.70
N PRO A 56 -15.27 -20.10 -7.89
CA PRO A 56 -16.15 -21.12 -8.49
C PRO A 56 -17.34 -21.53 -7.62
N LYS A 57 -17.40 -21.06 -6.37
CA LYS A 57 -18.51 -21.34 -5.45
C LYS A 57 -19.33 -20.10 -5.11
N ALA A 58 -18.95 -18.95 -5.64
CA ALA A 58 -19.67 -17.70 -5.40
C ALA A 58 -21.02 -17.71 -6.14
N VAL A 59 -22.02 -17.11 -5.52
CA VAL A 59 -23.34 -16.88 -6.13
C VAL A 59 -23.36 -15.54 -6.85
N GLN A 60 -22.61 -14.55 -6.31
CA GLN A 60 -22.49 -13.21 -6.88
C GLN A 60 -21.07 -12.67 -6.67
N VAL A 61 -20.52 -12.10 -7.73
CA VAL A 61 -19.26 -11.35 -7.65
C VAL A 61 -19.47 -9.98 -8.27
N GLN A 62 -19.02 -8.95 -7.54
CA GLN A 62 -19.09 -7.56 -7.96
C GLN A 62 -17.71 -6.90 -7.80
N VAL A 63 -17.45 -5.87 -8.57
CA VAL A 63 -16.33 -4.94 -8.36
C VAL A 63 -16.90 -3.59 -7.92
N THR A 64 -16.26 -2.98 -6.92
CA THR A 64 -16.53 -1.61 -6.48
C THR A 64 -15.27 -0.78 -6.61
N GLY A 65 -15.39 0.45 -7.09
CA GLY A 65 -14.24 1.32 -7.32
C GLY A 65 -14.67 2.74 -7.73
N ASP A 66 -13.71 3.65 -7.63
CA ASP A 66 -13.88 5.07 -7.96
C ASP A 66 -13.90 5.37 -9.47
N PHE A 67 -13.64 4.37 -10.30
CA PHE A 67 -13.79 4.43 -11.76
C PHE A 67 -15.22 4.17 -12.24
N LEU A 68 -16.11 3.72 -11.36
CA LEU A 68 -17.53 3.47 -11.65
C LEU A 68 -18.39 4.70 -11.30
N PRO A 69 -19.56 4.87 -11.94
CA PRO A 69 -20.50 5.92 -11.54
C PRO A 69 -20.81 5.84 -10.05
N THR A 70 -20.75 6.97 -9.36
CA THR A 70 -21.00 7.04 -7.92
C THR A 70 -22.43 6.60 -7.58
N GLN A 71 -22.59 6.02 -6.40
CA GLN A 71 -23.90 5.65 -5.84
C GLN A 71 -24.12 6.34 -4.49
N LYS A 72 -25.37 6.57 -4.13
CA LYS A 72 -25.71 7.14 -2.83
C LYS A 72 -25.60 6.09 -1.74
N ILE A 73 -24.78 6.36 -0.72
CA ILE A 73 -24.60 5.50 0.45
C ILE A 73 -25.24 6.19 1.65
N LYS A 74 -26.18 5.52 2.31
CA LYS A 74 -26.77 5.99 3.56
C LYS A 74 -25.89 5.63 4.74
N THR A 75 -25.55 6.61 5.54
CA THR A 75 -24.81 6.43 6.78
C THR A 75 -25.55 7.07 7.95
N PRO A 76 -25.18 6.80 9.21
CA PRO A 76 -25.74 7.49 10.36
C PRO A 76 -25.57 9.03 10.32
N PHE A 77 -24.62 9.53 9.53
CA PHE A 77 -24.33 10.96 9.39
C PHE A 77 -24.96 11.61 8.15
N GLY A 78 -25.78 10.86 7.41
CA GLY A 78 -26.43 11.34 6.20
C GLY A 78 -26.13 10.49 4.97
N GLU A 79 -26.54 11.01 3.81
CA GLU A 79 -26.37 10.37 2.53
C GLU A 79 -25.14 10.96 1.82
N PHE A 80 -24.20 10.11 1.39
CA PHE A 80 -22.96 10.51 0.73
C PHE A 80 -22.80 9.79 -0.61
N ASP A 81 -22.06 10.40 -1.52
CA ASP A 81 -21.62 9.76 -2.75
C ASP A 81 -20.50 8.78 -2.42
N GLY A 82 -20.70 7.52 -2.74
CA GLY A 82 -19.70 6.47 -2.59
C GLY A 82 -19.31 5.84 -3.93
N PRO A 83 -18.29 4.99 -3.95
CA PRO A 83 -17.85 4.32 -5.16
C PRO A 83 -18.98 3.45 -5.74
N GLY A 84 -19.03 3.41 -7.07
CA GLY A 84 -19.98 2.58 -7.79
C GLY A 84 -19.73 1.10 -7.62
N VAL A 85 -20.70 0.29 -8.06
CA VAL A 85 -20.63 -1.17 -8.06
C VAL A 85 -21.05 -1.69 -9.42
N ALA A 86 -20.36 -2.73 -9.93
CA ALA A 86 -20.70 -3.43 -11.16
C ALA A 86 -20.64 -4.94 -10.93
N ASP A 87 -21.63 -5.67 -11.48
CA ASP A 87 -21.65 -7.13 -11.44
C ASP A 87 -20.62 -7.72 -12.42
N LEU A 88 -19.92 -8.75 -11.97
CA LEU A 88 -19.13 -9.59 -12.83
C LEU A 88 -19.99 -10.71 -13.40
N LYS A 89 -19.65 -11.19 -14.58
CA LYS A 89 -20.28 -12.35 -15.22
C LYS A 89 -19.42 -13.60 -15.00
N GLU A 90 -20.06 -14.66 -14.60
CA GLU A 90 -19.40 -15.96 -14.48
C GLU A 90 -19.01 -16.49 -15.85
N GLY A 91 -17.73 -16.86 -15.99
CA GLY A 91 -17.15 -17.47 -17.17
C GLY A 91 -16.76 -18.93 -16.94
N LYS A 92 -15.81 -19.42 -17.71
CA LYS A 92 -15.32 -20.80 -17.58
C LYS A 92 -14.55 -21.00 -16.29
N GLU A 93 -14.61 -22.21 -15.74
CA GLU A 93 -13.83 -22.64 -14.55
C GLU A 93 -14.05 -21.79 -13.29
N GLY A 94 -15.22 -21.11 -13.18
CA GLY A 94 -15.54 -20.26 -12.04
C GLY A 94 -14.74 -18.95 -12.00
N VAL A 95 -14.26 -18.50 -13.15
CA VAL A 95 -13.65 -17.17 -13.28
C VAL A 95 -14.75 -16.16 -13.61
N TRP A 96 -14.93 -15.18 -12.75
CA TRP A 96 -15.84 -14.06 -12.92
C TRP A 96 -15.10 -12.91 -13.57
N GLU A 97 -15.76 -12.20 -14.49
CA GLU A 97 -15.14 -11.13 -15.26
C GLU A 97 -16.06 -9.92 -15.44
N PHE A 98 -15.48 -8.73 -15.38
CA PHE A 98 -16.08 -7.45 -15.75
C PHE A 98 -15.05 -6.62 -16.53
N THR A 99 -15.44 -6.10 -17.68
CA THR A 99 -14.63 -5.13 -18.45
C THR A 99 -15.35 -3.78 -18.44
N THR A 100 -14.62 -2.70 -18.19
CA THR A 100 -15.19 -1.36 -18.26
C THR A 100 -15.76 -1.10 -19.64
N PRO A 101 -17.01 -0.59 -19.76
CA PRO A 101 -17.65 -0.40 -21.07
C PRO A 101 -16.95 0.69 -21.89
N GLU A 102 -16.31 1.65 -21.23
CA GLU A 102 -15.60 2.77 -21.85
C GLU A 102 -14.16 2.84 -21.38
N PRO A 103 -13.24 3.43 -22.18
CA PRO A 103 -11.89 3.73 -21.74
C PRO A 103 -11.87 4.61 -20.50
N LEU A 104 -11.03 4.25 -19.52
CA LEU A 104 -10.83 5.07 -18.33
C LEU A 104 -9.88 6.24 -18.64
N LYS A 105 -10.12 7.35 -17.97
CA LYS A 105 -9.23 8.52 -18.05
C LYS A 105 -7.91 8.21 -17.34
N PRO A 106 -6.80 8.86 -17.73
CA PRO A 106 -5.54 8.76 -17.00
C PRO A 106 -5.67 9.23 -15.55
N GLU A 107 -5.57 8.28 -14.60
CA GLU A 107 -5.65 8.53 -13.14
C GLU A 107 -5.17 7.31 -12.35
N LEU A 108 -4.98 7.49 -11.04
CA LEU A 108 -4.85 6.42 -10.04
C LEU A 108 -6.24 6.04 -9.57
N TYR A 109 -6.60 4.78 -9.70
CA TYR A 109 -7.90 4.23 -9.30
C TYR A 109 -7.77 3.22 -8.18
N SER A 110 -8.77 3.19 -7.30
CA SER A 110 -8.91 2.22 -6.24
C SER A 110 -10.11 1.30 -6.47
N TYR A 111 -10.00 0.04 -6.03
CA TYR A 111 -11.07 -0.94 -6.16
C TYR A 111 -10.98 -2.06 -5.13
N SER A 112 -12.07 -2.80 -5.01
CA SER A 112 -12.15 -4.07 -4.28
C SER A 112 -13.20 -4.96 -4.93
N PHE A 113 -13.20 -6.25 -4.63
CA PHE A 113 -14.29 -7.14 -4.99
C PHE A 113 -15.32 -7.24 -3.86
N ILE A 114 -16.56 -7.61 -4.22
CA ILE A 114 -17.61 -7.99 -3.29
C ILE A 114 -18.06 -9.39 -3.73
N VAL A 115 -17.85 -10.39 -2.86
CA VAL A 115 -18.23 -11.78 -3.12
C VAL A 115 -19.29 -12.18 -2.11
N ASP A 116 -20.49 -12.49 -2.60
CA ASP A 116 -21.65 -12.87 -1.76
C ASP A 116 -21.89 -11.87 -0.60
N GLY A 117 -21.69 -10.57 -0.89
CA GLY A 117 -21.83 -9.48 0.09
C GLY A 117 -20.58 -9.19 0.92
N LEU A 118 -19.53 -10.00 0.84
CA LEU A 118 -18.28 -9.76 1.56
C LEU A 118 -17.30 -8.97 0.71
N LYS A 119 -16.85 -7.81 1.19
CA LYS A 119 -15.81 -7.01 0.53
C LYS A 119 -14.44 -7.67 0.75
N ILE A 120 -13.75 -7.96 -0.35
CA ILE A 120 -12.43 -8.57 -0.36
C ILE A 120 -11.48 -7.81 -1.28
N MET A 121 -10.20 -8.02 -1.05
CA MET A 121 -9.15 -7.55 -1.95
C MET A 121 -8.97 -8.48 -3.13
N ASP A 122 -8.47 -7.94 -4.25
CA ASP A 122 -8.08 -8.76 -5.40
C ASP A 122 -6.81 -9.56 -5.07
N PRO A 123 -6.89 -10.90 -5.00
CA PRO A 123 -5.73 -11.71 -4.69
C PRO A 123 -4.69 -11.73 -5.83
N SER A 124 -5.05 -11.29 -7.02
CA SER A 124 -4.17 -11.21 -8.19
C SER A 124 -3.42 -9.87 -8.30
N ASN A 125 -3.78 -8.87 -7.48
CA ASN A 125 -3.14 -7.57 -7.48
C ASN A 125 -2.44 -7.31 -6.14
N VAL A 126 -1.11 -7.25 -6.18
CA VAL A 126 -0.28 -6.96 -4.99
C VAL A 126 -0.19 -5.47 -4.65
N TYR A 127 -0.65 -4.59 -5.54
CA TYR A 127 -0.64 -3.15 -5.27
C TYR A 127 -1.82 -2.77 -4.41
N MET A 128 -1.53 -2.57 -3.14
CA MET A 128 -2.51 -2.26 -2.10
C MET A 128 -2.13 -0.98 -1.39
N ILE A 129 -3.14 -0.21 -1.00
CA ILE A 129 -2.97 0.99 -0.19
C ILE A 129 -3.86 0.85 1.05
N ARG A 130 -3.27 1.13 2.21
CA ARG A 130 -4.01 1.32 3.44
C ARG A 130 -4.46 2.78 3.53
N ASP A 131 -5.75 2.97 3.74
CA ASP A 131 -6.33 4.27 4.09
C ASP A 131 -7.07 4.12 5.41
N VAL A 132 -6.58 4.78 6.45
CA VAL A 132 -7.07 4.67 7.84
C VAL A 132 -7.15 3.20 8.29
N ALA A 133 -8.36 2.64 8.33
CA ALA A 133 -8.67 1.29 8.79
C ALA A 133 -9.03 0.33 7.64
N SER A 134 -8.97 0.78 6.41
CA SER A 134 -9.31 -0.02 5.24
C SER A 134 -8.10 -0.22 4.32
N VAL A 135 -8.15 -1.31 3.57
CA VAL A 135 -7.17 -1.60 2.54
C VAL A 135 -7.91 -1.74 1.21
N THR A 136 -7.35 -1.19 0.16
CA THR A 136 -7.90 -1.27 -1.19
C THR A 136 -6.81 -1.59 -2.19
N ASN A 137 -7.16 -2.27 -3.27
CA ASN A 137 -6.24 -2.42 -4.41
C ASN A 137 -6.24 -1.16 -5.25
N VAL A 138 -5.14 -0.93 -5.95
CA VAL A 138 -4.99 0.21 -6.86
C VAL A 138 -4.40 -0.19 -8.19
N PHE A 139 -4.69 0.63 -9.21
CA PHE A 139 -4.04 0.58 -10.51
C PHE A 139 -3.95 1.99 -11.10
N ILE A 140 -3.09 2.17 -12.10
CA ILE A 140 -2.86 3.47 -12.75
C ILE A 140 -3.14 3.32 -14.24
N ILE A 141 -4.04 4.14 -14.77
CA ILE A 141 -4.15 4.39 -16.21
C ILE A 141 -3.18 5.51 -16.55
N GLY A 142 -2.19 5.21 -17.37
CA GLY A 142 -1.15 6.17 -17.74
C GLY A 142 -1.62 7.28 -18.66
N GLY A 143 -0.82 8.34 -18.71
CA GLY A 143 -1.03 9.50 -19.55
C GLY A 143 -1.26 10.78 -18.76
N GLY A 144 -0.84 11.91 -19.31
CA GLY A 144 -1.05 13.22 -18.72
C GLY A 144 -0.55 13.35 -17.29
N ARG A 145 -1.40 13.83 -16.38
CA ARG A 145 -1.06 13.99 -14.97
C ARG A 145 -0.80 12.67 -14.24
N ALA A 146 -1.46 11.60 -14.68
CA ALA A 146 -1.31 10.28 -14.02
C ALA A 146 0.10 9.69 -14.18
N ASP A 147 0.89 10.14 -15.15
CA ASP A 147 2.28 9.72 -15.28
C ASP A 147 3.15 10.21 -14.12
N LEU A 148 2.73 11.24 -13.39
CA LEU A 148 3.39 11.67 -12.16
C LEU A 148 3.25 10.66 -11.02
N TYR A 149 2.22 9.81 -11.05
CA TYR A 149 1.98 8.81 -10.00
C TYR A 149 2.81 7.54 -10.20
N LYS A 150 3.40 7.36 -11.38
CA LYS A 150 4.23 6.21 -11.72
C LYS A 150 5.66 6.36 -11.17
N VAL A 151 6.30 5.23 -10.98
CA VAL A 151 7.75 5.16 -10.85
C VAL A 151 8.31 5.26 -12.28
N ASN A 152 8.91 6.40 -12.62
CA ASN A 152 9.54 6.64 -13.90
C ASN A 152 11.07 6.51 -13.78
N ASP A 153 11.79 6.42 -14.90
CA ASP A 153 13.26 6.36 -14.92
C ASP A 153 13.85 7.77 -14.70
N VAL A 154 13.82 8.20 -13.45
CA VAL A 154 14.34 9.51 -12.97
C VAL A 154 15.12 9.29 -11.67
N PRO A 155 15.95 10.25 -11.23
CA PRO A 155 16.57 10.18 -9.90
C PRO A 155 15.51 10.13 -8.80
N HIS A 156 15.61 9.15 -7.90
CA HIS A 156 14.67 8.94 -6.80
C HIS A 156 15.18 9.49 -5.48
N GLY A 157 14.27 10.11 -4.73
CA GLY A 157 14.51 10.50 -3.34
C GLY A 157 14.43 9.31 -2.38
N THR A 158 14.73 9.60 -1.11
CA THR A 158 14.67 8.62 -0.02
C THR A 158 13.46 8.88 0.85
N VAL A 159 12.77 7.80 1.25
CA VAL A 159 11.67 7.85 2.22
C VAL A 159 12.13 7.20 3.52
N SER A 160 12.13 7.97 4.60
CA SER A 160 12.54 7.51 5.92
C SER A 160 11.37 7.59 6.91
N ARG A 161 11.29 6.62 7.81
CA ARG A 161 10.37 6.62 8.95
C ARG A 161 11.17 6.90 10.21
N ILE A 162 10.88 8.04 10.85
CA ILE A 162 11.68 8.57 11.94
C ILE A 162 10.85 8.61 13.21
N TRP A 163 11.33 7.94 14.27
CA TRP A 163 10.77 8.05 15.59
C TRP A 163 11.37 9.24 16.33
N TYR A 164 10.54 9.96 17.04
CA TYR A 164 10.97 11.08 17.88
C TYR A 164 10.17 11.16 19.15
N ASN A 165 10.78 11.65 20.22
CA ASN A 165 10.10 11.94 21.46
C ASN A 165 9.32 13.24 21.34
N SER A 166 8.04 13.22 21.72
CA SER A 166 7.19 14.41 21.80
C SER A 166 6.95 14.78 23.29
N PRO A 167 7.71 15.72 23.84
CA PRO A 167 7.54 16.11 25.26
C PRO A 167 6.15 16.65 25.55
N THR A 168 5.56 17.38 24.61
CA THR A 168 4.23 18.00 24.76
C THR A 168 3.13 16.94 24.89
N LEU A 169 3.26 15.81 24.18
CA LEU A 169 2.27 14.73 24.21
C LEU A 169 2.67 13.60 25.19
N GLY A 170 3.88 13.67 25.77
CA GLY A 170 4.37 12.66 26.68
C GLY A 170 4.54 11.25 26.06
N MET A 171 4.78 11.17 24.75
CA MET A 171 4.90 9.90 24.03
C MET A 171 5.91 9.98 22.87
N ASN A 172 6.37 8.82 22.43
CA ASN A 172 7.10 8.70 21.18
C ASN A 172 6.14 8.82 20.00
N ARG A 173 6.60 9.48 18.96
CA ARG A 173 5.84 9.73 17.74
C ARG A 173 6.65 9.28 16.55
N ARG A 174 5.98 8.94 15.46
CA ARG A 174 6.62 8.64 14.18
C ARG A 174 6.22 9.67 13.14
N MET A 175 7.14 9.97 12.23
CA MET A 175 6.89 10.76 11.03
C MET A 175 7.50 10.07 9.82
N THR A 176 6.93 10.30 8.65
CA THR A 176 7.50 9.92 7.37
C THR A 176 8.16 11.14 6.75
N VAL A 177 9.40 10.99 6.29
CA VAL A 177 10.19 12.08 5.69
C VAL A 177 10.67 11.65 4.32
N TYR A 178 10.39 12.49 3.32
CA TYR A 178 10.99 12.38 1.99
C TYR A 178 12.16 13.37 1.89
N THR A 179 13.29 12.90 1.36
CA THR A 179 14.44 13.74 0.98
C THR A 179 14.71 13.57 -0.51
N PRO A 180 15.05 14.66 -1.26
CA PRO A 180 15.24 14.57 -2.70
C PRO A 180 16.50 13.78 -3.06
N ALA A 181 16.56 13.29 -4.28
CA ALA A 181 17.73 12.55 -4.78
C ALA A 181 19.04 13.34 -4.58
N GLY A 182 20.05 12.65 -4.05
CA GLY A 182 21.37 13.24 -3.75
C GLY A 182 21.42 14.08 -2.46
N TYR A 183 20.36 14.08 -1.65
CA TYR A 183 20.31 14.83 -0.39
C TYR A 183 21.52 14.51 0.52
N GLU A 184 21.84 13.24 0.73
CA GLU A 184 22.85 12.76 1.67
C GLU A 184 24.28 13.22 1.32
N THR A 185 24.51 13.54 0.04
CA THR A 185 25.86 13.87 -0.45
C THR A 185 26.01 15.32 -0.90
N SER A 186 24.91 16.07 -1.00
CA SER A 186 24.91 17.41 -1.62
C SER A 186 25.50 18.51 -0.75
N GLY A 187 25.48 18.36 0.58
CA GLY A 187 25.83 19.43 1.54
C GLY A 187 24.93 20.69 1.46
N LYS A 188 23.88 20.67 0.63
CA LYS A 188 22.97 21.80 0.44
C LYS A 188 21.94 21.88 1.55
N ARG A 189 21.39 23.06 1.74
CA ARG A 189 20.15 23.27 2.52
C ARG A 189 18.96 23.25 1.58
N TYR A 190 17.90 22.58 2.01
CA TYR A 190 16.66 22.44 1.26
C TYR A 190 15.51 23.08 2.01
N PRO A 191 14.52 23.68 1.32
CA PRO A 191 13.27 24.07 1.95
C PRO A 191 12.56 22.84 2.52
N VAL A 192 11.80 23.06 3.59
CA VAL A 192 11.02 22.00 4.25
C VAL A 192 9.54 22.27 4.02
N PHE A 193 8.85 21.28 3.50
CA PHE A 193 7.40 21.28 3.31
C PHE A 193 6.75 20.32 4.31
N TYR A 194 5.89 20.84 5.17
CA TYR A 194 5.07 20.04 6.07
C TYR A 194 3.76 19.67 5.39
N LEU A 195 3.57 18.39 5.11
CA LEU A 195 2.40 17.85 4.43
C LEU A 195 1.53 17.12 5.44
N LEU A 196 0.43 17.77 5.87
CA LEU A 196 -0.45 17.26 6.91
C LEU A 196 -1.60 16.47 6.31
N HIS A 197 -1.90 15.30 6.90
CA HIS A 197 -3.02 14.45 6.48
C HIS A 197 -4.38 15.04 6.89
N GLY A 198 -5.46 14.52 6.30
CA GLY A 198 -6.84 14.83 6.68
C GLY A 198 -7.32 14.05 7.89
N MET A 199 -8.56 14.32 8.30
CA MET A 199 -9.23 13.59 9.38
C MET A 199 -9.21 12.07 9.12
N GLY A 200 -8.79 11.30 10.12
CA GLY A 200 -8.69 9.83 10.05
C GLY A 200 -7.42 9.29 9.37
N GLY A 201 -6.60 10.14 8.76
CA GLY A 201 -5.29 9.75 8.23
C GLY A 201 -4.22 9.63 9.31
N ASP A 202 -2.98 9.39 8.87
CA ASP A 202 -1.78 9.31 9.70
C ASP A 202 -0.53 9.67 8.87
N GLU A 203 0.66 9.49 9.41
CA GLU A 203 1.92 9.83 8.75
C GLU A 203 2.23 9.01 7.48
N GLU A 204 1.46 7.95 7.20
CA GLU A 204 1.61 7.13 5.99
C GLU A 204 0.67 7.58 4.85
N ALA A 205 -0.36 8.38 5.13
CA ALA A 205 -1.41 8.69 4.17
C ALA A 205 -0.86 9.32 2.88
N TRP A 206 -0.03 10.34 3.00
CA TRP A 206 0.48 11.04 1.82
C TRP A 206 1.55 10.27 1.05
N ILE A 207 2.34 9.44 1.72
CA ILE A 207 3.36 8.65 1.03
C ILE A 207 2.75 7.43 0.31
N ALA A 208 1.77 6.78 0.92
CA ALA A 208 1.12 5.60 0.37
C ALA A 208 0.01 5.97 -0.63
N LEU A 209 -1.07 6.60 -0.15
CA LEU A 209 -2.23 6.98 -0.95
C LEU A 209 -1.91 8.17 -1.87
N GLY A 210 -1.25 9.20 -1.35
CA GLY A 210 -0.92 10.42 -2.08
C GLY A 210 0.27 10.29 -3.03
N ARG A 211 1.03 9.19 -2.98
CA ARG A 211 2.20 8.92 -3.84
C ARG A 211 3.22 10.07 -3.89
N THR A 212 3.44 10.73 -2.77
CA THR A 212 4.25 11.96 -2.67
C THR A 212 5.66 11.79 -3.23
N SER A 213 6.34 10.67 -2.96
CA SER A 213 7.70 10.43 -3.47
C SER A 213 7.72 10.38 -5.00
N GLN A 214 6.80 9.64 -5.62
CA GLN A 214 6.73 9.51 -7.08
C GLN A 214 6.44 10.87 -7.73
N ILE A 215 5.47 11.60 -7.19
CA ILE A 215 5.11 12.92 -7.70
C ILE A 215 6.29 13.89 -7.62
N LEU A 216 7.00 13.93 -6.51
CA LEU A 216 8.13 14.83 -6.33
C LEU A 216 9.33 14.45 -7.18
N ASP A 217 9.69 13.16 -7.24
CA ASP A 217 10.77 12.68 -8.09
C ASP A 217 10.52 13.12 -9.55
N ASN A 218 9.31 12.89 -10.04
CA ASN A 218 8.93 13.24 -11.41
C ASN A 218 8.90 14.76 -11.64
N LEU A 219 8.34 15.54 -10.72
CA LEU A 219 8.27 16.99 -10.86
C LEU A 219 9.64 17.65 -10.76
N ILE A 220 10.50 17.18 -9.86
CA ILE A 220 11.88 17.68 -9.71
C ILE A 220 12.69 17.36 -10.97
N ALA A 221 12.58 16.15 -11.51
CA ALA A 221 13.25 15.75 -12.73
C ALA A 221 12.78 16.57 -13.95
N GLN A 222 11.52 17.00 -13.96
CA GLN A 222 10.96 17.87 -15.00
C GLN A 222 11.27 19.37 -14.79
N GLY A 223 11.99 19.74 -13.71
CA GLY A 223 12.23 21.14 -13.36
C GLY A 223 10.97 21.92 -12.98
N LYS A 224 9.89 21.23 -12.61
CA LYS A 224 8.60 21.83 -12.22
C LYS A 224 8.44 21.99 -10.71
N ALA A 225 9.32 21.37 -9.93
CA ALA A 225 9.42 21.55 -8.48
C ALA A 225 10.89 21.71 -8.10
N GLU A 226 11.14 22.57 -7.12
CA GLU A 226 12.44 22.67 -6.48
C GLU A 226 12.66 21.45 -5.59
N PRO A 227 13.90 20.92 -5.51
CA PRO A 227 14.22 19.87 -4.55
C PRO A 227 13.92 20.34 -3.12
N MET A 228 13.17 19.54 -2.36
CA MET A 228 12.72 19.89 -1.01
C MET A 228 12.67 18.65 -0.10
N ILE A 229 12.72 18.90 1.19
CA ILE A 229 12.38 17.90 2.22
C ILE A 229 10.88 17.97 2.45
N VAL A 230 10.20 16.81 2.50
CA VAL A 230 8.79 16.75 2.91
C VAL A 230 8.66 15.98 4.21
N VAL A 231 8.00 16.59 5.19
CA VAL A 231 7.75 16.01 6.50
C VAL A 231 6.26 15.74 6.65
N MET A 232 5.91 14.47 6.81
CA MET A 232 4.54 14.00 6.99
C MET A 232 4.42 13.47 8.43
N THR A 233 3.68 14.19 9.25
CA THR A 233 3.50 13.86 10.67
C THR A 233 2.14 13.25 10.91
N ASN A 234 2.00 12.50 12.01
CA ASN A 234 0.70 12.08 12.49
C ASN A 234 0.05 13.20 13.32
N GLY A 235 -1.08 13.73 12.85
CA GLY A 235 -1.83 14.79 13.53
C GLY A 235 -2.75 14.27 14.64
N ASN A 236 -2.91 12.96 14.81
CA ASN A 236 -3.76 12.40 15.86
C ASN A 236 -3.01 12.39 17.20
N ALA A 237 -3.36 13.29 18.09
CA ALA A 237 -2.64 13.51 19.36
C ALA A 237 -2.56 12.27 20.26
N SER A 238 -3.52 11.36 20.16
CA SER A 238 -3.60 10.13 20.95
C SER A 238 -2.94 8.90 20.31
N GLN A 239 -2.36 9.02 19.13
CA GLN A 239 -1.67 7.93 18.43
C GLN A 239 -0.17 8.14 18.44
N GLU A 240 0.63 7.11 18.75
CA GLU A 240 2.07 7.14 18.57
C GLU A 240 2.46 7.11 17.08
N ALA A 241 1.83 6.23 16.32
CA ALA A 241 2.09 6.00 14.91
C ALA A 241 0.86 5.42 14.20
N ALA A 242 0.98 5.20 12.90
CA ALA A 242 0.00 4.47 12.11
C ALA A 242 -0.39 3.13 12.76
N PRO A 243 -1.64 2.64 12.57
CA PRO A 243 -2.08 1.36 13.11
C PRO A 243 -1.11 0.22 12.77
N GLY A 244 -0.78 -0.59 13.77
CA GLY A 244 0.18 -1.69 13.64
C GLY A 244 1.66 -1.33 13.76
N GLU A 245 1.98 -0.05 13.90
CA GLU A 245 3.36 0.46 13.94
C GLU A 245 3.76 1.00 15.33
N THR A 246 3.06 0.62 16.39
CA THR A 246 3.34 1.04 17.75
C THR A 246 4.07 -0.06 18.53
N HIS A 247 4.79 0.30 19.60
CA HIS A 247 5.47 -0.67 20.46
C HIS A 247 4.49 -1.50 21.32
N TYR A 248 3.22 -1.13 21.36
CA TYR A 248 2.17 -1.93 22.00
C TYR A 248 1.68 -3.10 21.12
N GLY A 249 2.32 -3.33 19.98
CA GLY A 249 1.97 -4.39 19.05
C GLY A 249 0.89 -3.96 18.05
N MET A 250 0.24 -4.96 17.45
CA MET A 250 -0.81 -4.72 16.46
C MET A 250 -2.10 -4.32 17.15
N VAL A 251 -2.32 -3.04 17.27
CA VAL A 251 -3.56 -2.49 17.80
C VAL A 251 -4.59 -2.42 16.67
N PRO A 252 -5.86 -2.80 16.89
CA PRO A 252 -6.89 -2.62 15.90
C PRO A 252 -6.95 -1.17 15.41
N PRO A 253 -7.10 -0.93 14.10
CA PRO A 253 -7.20 0.41 13.58
C PRO A 253 -8.43 1.11 14.17
N SER A 254 -8.25 2.31 14.67
CA SER A 254 -9.33 3.17 15.12
C SER A 254 -9.17 4.55 14.53
N MET A 255 -10.28 5.13 14.10
CA MET A 255 -10.30 6.58 13.91
C MET A 255 -10.36 7.19 15.31
N ASN A 256 -9.22 7.58 15.87
CA ASN A 256 -9.18 8.27 17.15
C ASN A 256 -9.81 9.66 16.99
N LEU A 257 -11.11 9.67 16.81
CA LEU A 257 -11.88 10.90 16.94
C LEU A 257 -11.89 11.29 18.43
N PRO A 258 -11.68 12.57 18.76
CA PRO A 258 -11.86 13.04 20.12
C PRO A 258 -13.25 12.61 20.59
N LYS A 259 -13.32 12.04 21.81
CA LYS A 259 -14.61 11.58 22.39
C LYS A 259 -15.62 12.72 22.60
N THR A 260 -15.14 13.95 22.57
CA THR A 260 -15.96 15.16 22.56
C THR A 260 -15.32 16.15 21.58
N MET A 261 -16.15 16.95 20.91
CA MET A 261 -15.68 18.08 20.10
C MET A 261 -15.18 19.25 20.96
N GLU A 262 -15.11 19.05 22.26
CA GLU A 262 -14.52 19.93 23.25
C GLU A 262 -13.15 19.37 23.64
N GLY A 263 -12.13 19.69 22.87
CA GLY A 263 -10.77 19.23 23.11
C GLY A 263 -9.77 20.29 22.76
#